data_969708015eccdab71c377bfe9b71a26c
#
_entry.id   969708015eccdab71c377bfe9b71a26c
#
_cell.length_a   1.000
_cell.length_b   1.000
_cell.length_c   1.000
_cell.angle_alpha   90.00
_cell.angle_beta   90.00
_cell.angle_gamma   90.00
#
_symmetry.space_group_name_H-M   'P 1'
#
loop_
_entity.id
_entity.type
_entity.pdbx_description
1 polymer ?
#
loop_
_entity_poly.entity_id
_entity_poly.type
_entity_poly.pdbx_seq_one_letter_code
_entity_poly.pdbx_strand_id
1 'polypeptide(L)'
;MTQAPCYLNALNDLPGVSVDFLPRVPGVVVDTDREATCARLEPAHKLAVERMGFSWHQLHRAEQVHGADIAIVGKNDPAQVWSGVDGLV
;
A
#
# COMPACT_ATOMS: atom_id res chain seq x y z
N MET A 1 -10.89 -11.89 10.01
CA MET A 1 -9.78 -12.29 9.14
C MET A 1 -10.02 -11.77 7.73
N THR A 2 -9.06 -11.08 7.18
CA THR A 2 -9.17 -10.54 5.84
C THR A 2 -8.94 -11.63 4.81
N GLN A 3 -9.86 -11.76 3.87
CA GLN A 3 -9.71 -12.66 2.75
C GLN A 3 -9.46 -11.83 1.49
N ALA A 4 -8.31 -12.04 0.84
CA ALA A 4 -8.05 -11.38 -0.43
C ALA A 4 -9.06 -11.85 -1.49
N PRO A 5 -9.48 -10.97 -2.43
CA PRO A 5 -10.29 -11.42 -3.56
C PRO A 5 -9.62 -12.56 -4.30
N CYS A 6 -10.40 -13.50 -4.80
CA CYS A 6 -9.87 -14.75 -5.38
C CYS A 6 -8.91 -14.51 -6.57
N TYR A 7 -9.10 -13.44 -7.34
CA TYR A 7 -8.18 -13.11 -8.43
C TYR A 7 -6.77 -12.74 -7.95
N LEU A 8 -6.61 -12.31 -6.69
CA LEU A 8 -5.30 -12.02 -6.13
C LEU A 8 -4.51 -13.29 -5.80
N ASN A 9 -5.18 -14.42 -5.62
CA ASN A 9 -4.50 -15.68 -5.35
C ASN A 9 -3.57 -16.07 -6.49
N ALA A 10 -3.97 -15.83 -7.74
CA ALA A 10 -3.13 -16.10 -8.90
C ALA A 10 -1.84 -15.26 -8.89
N LEU A 11 -1.90 -14.03 -8.41
CA LEU A 11 -0.72 -13.17 -8.28
C LEU A 11 0.20 -13.65 -7.16
N ASN A 12 -0.36 -14.13 -6.04
CA ASN A 12 0.44 -14.67 -4.94
C ASN A 12 1.16 -15.96 -5.31
N ASP A 13 0.68 -16.68 -6.31
CA ASP A 13 1.33 -17.90 -6.80
C ASP A 13 2.56 -17.61 -7.68
N LEU A 14 2.77 -16.37 -8.08
CA LEU A 14 3.94 -15.98 -8.88
C LEU A 14 5.18 -15.87 -7.99
N PRO A 15 6.34 -16.43 -8.41
CA PRO A 15 7.59 -16.28 -7.65
C PRO A 15 7.97 -14.81 -7.47
N GLY A 16 8.32 -14.44 -6.24
CA GLY A 16 8.77 -13.08 -5.92
C GLY A 16 7.65 -12.04 -5.84
N VAL A 17 6.39 -12.45 -5.93
CA VAL A 17 5.23 -11.55 -5.84
C VAL A 17 4.41 -11.91 -4.61
N SER A 18 4.11 -10.89 -3.80
CA SER A 18 3.18 -10.99 -2.66
C SER A 18 2.11 -9.92 -2.81
N VAL A 19 0.86 -10.29 -2.66
CA VAL A 19 -0.28 -9.40 -2.83
C VAL A 19 -1.19 -9.52 -1.61
N ASP A 20 -1.66 -8.39 -1.12
CA ASP A 20 -2.65 -8.35 -0.06
C ASP A 20 -3.68 -7.25 -0.33
N PHE A 21 -4.82 -7.38 0.27
CA PHE A 21 -5.88 -6.37 0.23
C PHE A 21 -6.28 -6.06 1.67
N LEU A 22 -6.07 -4.82 2.09
CA LEU A 22 -6.43 -4.38 3.42
C LEU A 22 -7.82 -3.75 3.38
N PRO A 23 -8.85 -4.40 3.97
CA PRO A 23 -10.19 -3.85 4.00
C PRO A 23 -10.28 -2.75 5.05
N ARG A 24 -11.48 -2.21 5.21
CA ARG A 24 -11.77 -1.23 6.25
C ARG A 24 -11.26 -1.70 7.61
N VAL A 25 -10.54 -0.81 8.30
CA VAL A 25 -10.00 -1.10 9.62
C VAL A 25 -11.02 -0.66 10.67
N PRO A 26 -11.58 -1.58 11.48
CA PRO A 26 -12.55 -1.23 12.52
C PRO A 26 -11.95 -0.27 13.55
N GLY A 27 -12.75 0.70 13.98
CA GLY A 27 -12.35 1.64 15.03
C GLY A 27 -11.48 2.80 14.55
N VAL A 28 -11.08 2.82 13.28
CA VAL A 28 -10.31 3.92 12.70
C VAL A 28 -11.26 4.88 11.98
N VAL A 29 -11.23 6.15 12.37
CA VAL A 29 -12.02 7.19 11.73
C VAL A 29 -11.34 7.60 10.42
N VAL A 30 -12.09 7.51 9.33
CA VAL A 30 -11.66 7.94 8.00
C VAL A 30 -12.47 9.17 7.63
N ASP A 31 -11.81 10.27 7.34
CA ASP A 31 -12.44 11.53 6.98
C ASP A 31 -11.75 12.19 5.80
N THR A 32 -12.10 13.45 5.52
CA THR A 32 -11.54 14.19 4.38
C THR A 32 -10.10 14.68 4.61
N ASP A 33 -9.61 14.68 5.85
CA ASP A 33 -8.23 15.00 6.14
C ASP A 33 -7.36 13.78 5.84
N ARG A 34 -6.77 13.79 4.67
CA ARG A 34 -5.99 12.66 4.17
C ARG A 34 -4.77 12.35 5.04
N GLU A 35 -4.01 13.38 5.44
CA GLU A 35 -2.81 13.16 6.24
C GLU A 35 -3.13 12.56 7.60
N ALA A 36 -4.15 13.09 8.27
CA ALA A 36 -4.59 12.58 9.56
C ALA A 36 -5.13 11.15 9.43
N THR A 37 -5.92 10.88 8.39
CA THR A 37 -6.44 9.54 8.13
C THR A 37 -5.33 8.54 7.85
N CYS A 38 -4.36 8.90 7.01
CA CYS A 38 -3.21 8.04 6.72
C CYS A 38 -2.38 7.77 7.98
N ALA A 39 -2.19 8.77 8.83
CA ALA A 39 -1.48 8.60 10.08
C ALA A 39 -2.21 7.62 11.03
N ARG A 40 -3.54 7.70 11.09
CA ARG A 40 -4.33 6.77 11.89
C ARG A 40 -4.30 5.33 11.35
N LEU A 41 -4.16 5.17 10.04
CA LEU A 41 -4.10 3.86 9.38
C LEU A 41 -2.68 3.27 9.35
N GLU A 42 -1.66 4.06 9.62
CA GLU A 42 -0.26 3.62 9.51
C GLU A 42 0.03 2.33 10.28
N PRO A 43 -0.39 2.16 11.55
CA PRO A 43 -0.12 0.91 12.27
C PRO A 43 -0.69 -0.33 11.57
N ALA A 44 -1.89 -0.22 10.98
CA ALA A 44 -2.50 -1.32 10.25
C ALA A 44 -1.76 -1.62 8.94
N HIS A 45 -1.35 -0.57 8.21
CA HIS A 45 -0.57 -0.72 6.98
C HIS A 45 0.80 -1.33 7.27
N LYS A 46 1.46 -0.88 8.34
CA LYS A 46 2.76 -1.40 8.75
C LYS A 46 2.67 -2.88 9.08
N LEU A 47 1.65 -3.29 9.83
CA LEU A 47 1.44 -4.68 10.17
C LEU A 47 1.21 -5.54 8.92
N ALA A 48 0.43 -5.06 7.95
CA ALA A 48 0.19 -5.77 6.70
C ALA A 48 1.47 -5.96 5.89
N VAL A 49 2.30 -4.92 5.78
CA VAL A 49 3.59 -4.98 5.08
C VAL A 49 4.52 -6.00 5.74
N GLU A 50 4.60 -5.98 7.07
CA GLU A 50 5.45 -6.90 7.82
C GLU A 50 4.97 -8.34 7.71
N ARG A 51 3.66 -8.58 7.67
CA ARG A 51 3.09 -9.92 7.45
C ARG A 51 3.44 -10.50 6.11
N MET A 52 3.63 -9.66 5.09
CA MET A 52 4.09 -10.11 3.78
C MET A 52 5.60 -10.36 3.72
N GLY A 53 6.33 -10.12 4.81
CA GLY A 53 7.76 -10.34 4.88
C GLY A 53 8.60 -9.14 4.45
N PHE A 54 8.00 -7.95 4.35
CA PHE A 54 8.70 -6.73 3.99
C PHE A 54 8.83 -5.79 5.18
N SER A 55 9.82 -4.90 5.12
CA SER A 55 9.98 -3.82 6.09
C SER A 55 9.16 -2.60 5.67
N TRP A 56 8.58 -1.90 6.63
CA TRP A 56 7.94 -0.61 6.40
C TRP A 56 8.87 0.37 5.68
N HIS A 57 10.17 0.29 5.96
CA HIS A 57 11.18 1.18 5.35
C HIS A 57 11.45 0.88 3.88
N GLN A 58 10.88 -0.19 3.32
CA GLN A 58 10.97 -0.54 1.90
C GLN A 58 9.73 -0.09 1.12
N LEU A 59 8.72 0.45 1.80
CA LEU A 59 7.44 0.75 1.19
C LEU A 59 7.50 2.04 0.37
N HIS A 60 7.04 1.95 -0.87
CA HIS A 60 6.77 3.09 -1.72
C HIS A 60 5.26 3.30 -1.82
N ARG A 61 4.82 4.54 -1.82
CA ARG A 61 3.39 4.89 -1.89
C ARG A 61 3.17 5.97 -2.93
N ALA A 62 2.05 5.90 -3.62
CA ALA A 62 1.58 6.97 -4.49
C ALA A 62 0.75 7.96 -3.67
N GLU A 63 0.88 9.24 -3.98
CA GLU A 63 0.08 10.27 -3.30
C GLU A 63 -1.41 10.13 -3.57
N GLN A 64 -1.77 9.70 -4.78
CA GLN A 64 -3.15 9.53 -5.23
C GLN A 64 -3.91 10.86 -5.31
N VAL A 65 -3.82 11.49 -6.46
CA VAL A 65 -4.39 12.82 -6.72
C VAL A 65 -5.56 12.79 -7.70
N HIS A 66 -6.16 11.61 -7.90
CA HIS A 66 -7.23 11.37 -8.87
C HIS A 66 -6.81 11.66 -10.33
N GLY A 67 -5.55 11.40 -10.63
CA GLY A 67 -4.99 11.54 -11.96
C GLY A 67 -4.73 10.19 -12.63
N ALA A 68 -3.84 10.19 -13.62
CA ALA A 68 -3.45 8.99 -14.34
C ALA A 68 -1.93 8.83 -14.47
N ASP A 69 -1.16 9.61 -13.73
CA ASP A 69 0.29 9.55 -13.79
C ASP A 69 0.82 8.40 -12.95
N ILE A 70 1.83 7.73 -13.47
CA ILE A 70 2.47 6.59 -12.83
C ILE A 70 3.96 6.87 -12.70
N ALA A 71 4.51 6.63 -11.51
CA ALA A 71 5.94 6.71 -11.29
C ALA A 71 6.60 5.35 -11.46
N ILE A 72 7.81 5.34 -11.98
CA ILE A 72 8.64 4.14 -12.09
C ILE A 72 9.58 4.12 -10.88
N VAL A 73 9.46 3.06 -10.08
CA VAL A 73 10.27 2.87 -8.88
C VAL A 73 11.47 2.00 -9.24
N GLY A 74 12.66 2.54 -9.04
CA GLY A 74 13.89 1.80 -9.25
C GLY A 74 14.30 0.99 -8.02
N LYS A 75 15.11 -0.04 -8.23
CA LYS A 75 15.59 -0.92 -7.17
C LYS A 75 16.28 -0.18 -6.03
N ASN A 76 16.97 0.91 -6.35
CA ASN A 76 17.76 1.67 -5.39
C ASN A 76 17.06 2.93 -4.89
N ASP A 77 15.81 3.17 -5.30
CA ASP A 77 15.08 4.34 -4.82
C ASP A 77 14.69 4.17 -3.35
N PRO A 78 14.89 5.20 -2.52
CA PRO A 78 14.48 5.12 -1.12
C PRO A 78 12.96 5.08 -1.01
N ALA A 79 12.47 4.41 0.01
CA ALA A 79 11.04 4.37 0.32
C ALA A 79 10.51 5.78 0.55
N GLN A 80 9.42 6.13 -0.12
CA GLN A 80 8.88 7.49 -0.09
C GLN A 80 7.42 7.51 -0.53
N VAL A 81 6.78 8.64 -0.32
CA VAL A 81 5.50 8.96 -0.97
C VAL A 81 5.82 9.72 -2.24
N TRP A 82 5.43 9.18 -3.39
CA TRP A 82 5.67 9.77 -4.69
C TRP A 82 4.57 10.79 -4.99
N SER A 83 4.96 12.06 -5.11
CA SER A 83 4.02 13.16 -5.31
C SER A 83 3.41 13.17 -6.70
N GLY A 84 2.14 13.56 -6.78
CA GLY A 84 1.46 13.82 -8.05
C GLY A 84 1.12 12.59 -8.88
N VAL A 85 1.28 11.39 -8.36
CA VAL A 85 1.01 10.15 -9.08
C VAL A 85 -0.06 9.31 -8.39
N ASP A 86 -0.73 8.46 -9.16
CA ASP A 86 -1.77 7.56 -8.65
C ASP A 86 -1.38 6.10 -8.70
N GLY A 87 -0.26 5.77 -9.31
CA GLY A 87 0.24 4.41 -9.37
C GLY A 87 1.76 4.36 -9.38
N LEU A 88 2.30 3.18 -9.08
CA LEU A 88 3.72 2.88 -9.07
C LEU A 88 3.98 1.60 -9.84
N VAL A 89 5.07 1.55 -10.56
CA VAL A 89 5.55 0.32 -11.23
C VAL A 89 7.03 0.12 -10.97
#